data_8765849b370b0b6902ec02aa51fbc6d1
#
_entry.id   8765849b370b0b6902ec02aa51fbc6d1
#
_cell.length_a   1.000
_cell.length_b   1.000
_cell.length_c   1.000
_cell.angle_alpha   90.00
_cell.angle_beta   90.00
_cell.angle_gamma   90.00
#
_symmetry.space_group_name_H-M   'P 1'
#
loop_
_entity.id
_entity.type
_entity.pdbx_description
1 polymer ?
#
loop_
_entity_poly.entity_id
_entity_poly.type
_entity_poly.pdbx_seq_one_letter_code
_entity_poly.pdbx_strand_id
1 'polypeptide(L)'
;MLARSYLACSLLLALGIPAIAEADEVQVAVAANFLAPLQEIAKSFEKETGHQTLITSGATGQLFTQIQHGAPFEVMISADAKTPKKLVKNELALADSQFTYARGKLVLWSVDPAVVDASGAVLKSDKFKHLAIANPKTAPYGTAAMETLDKLGLTASLKSKLVEGENISQAKQFVDTGNAEVGFVALSQIYKNGKITKGSAWVVPLDLYAPIYQDAVLLKKGEDNPAATALLNYLKDNKAKAIMTTYGYIQ
;
A
#
# COMPACT_ATOMS: atom_id res chain seq x y z
N MET A 1 22.79 68.68 49.04
CA MET A 1 22.52 67.23 49.24
C MET A 1 21.87 66.73 47.97
N LEU A 2 22.60 66.04 47.11
CA LEU A 2 22.19 65.54 45.84
C LEU A 2 21.80 64.04 45.97
N ALA A 3 20.52 63.75 45.80
CA ALA A 3 20.02 62.38 45.72
C ALA A 3 20.19 61.80 44.31
N ARG A 4 20.99 60.75 44.13
CA ARG A 4 21.18 60.00 42.88
C ARG A 4 20.16 58.89 42.81
N SER A 5 19.19 58.98 41.89
CA SER A 5 18.27 57.90 41.53
C SER A 5 18.94 56.95 40.56
N TYR A 6 19.10 55.68 40.94
CA TYR A 6 19.54 54.60 40.06
C TYR A 6 18.33 53.96 39.41
N LEU A 7 18.22 54.11 38.11
CA LEU A 7 17.21 53.44 37.26
C LEU A 7 17.75 52.05 36.89
N ALA A 8 17.24 51.01 37.53
CA ALA A 8 17.58 49.62 37.19
C ALA A 8 16.74 49.19 35.98
N CYS A 9 17.38 49.06 34.81
CA CYS A 9 16.79 48.55 33.59
C CYS A 9 16.83 47.01 33.61
N SER A 10 15.73 46.36 34.00
CA SER A 10 15.60 44.90 33.98
C SER A 10 15.34 44.42 32.54
N LEU A 11 16.36 43.85 31.91
CA LEU A 11 16.31 43.23 30.60
C LEU A 11 15.69 41.82 30.75
N LEU A 12 14.38 41.65 30.45
CA LEU A 12 13.75 40.33 30.34
C LEU A 12 14.26 39.65 29.07
N LEU A 13 15.18 38.70 29.22
CA LEU A 13 15.47 37.71 28.17
C LEU A 13 14.30 36.75 28.08
N ALA A 14 13.48 36.90 27.04
CA ALA A 14 12.50 35.89 26.65
C ALA A 14 13.26 34.69 26.05
N LEU A 15 13.57 33.70 26.90
CA LEU A 15 13.99 32.36 26.43
C LEU A 15 12.84 31.74 25.70
N GLY A 16 12.87 31.81 24.34
CA GLY A 16 11.98 31.03 23.48
C GLY A 16 12.23 29.53 23.74
N ILE A 17 11.35 28.91 24.50
CA ILE A 17 11.32 27.45 24.65
C ILE A 17 10.99 26.93 23.25
N PRO A 18 11.86 26.10 22.60
CA PRO A 18 11.47 25.45 21.38
C PRO A 18 10.24 24.59 21.70
N ALA A 19 9.12 24.81 21.02
CA ALA A 19 7.98 23.92 21.07
C ALA A 19 8.48 22.57 20.56
N ILE A 20 8.65 21.62 21.47
CA ILE A 20 8.86 20.22 21.12
C ILE A 20 7.57 19.81 20.47
N ALA A 21 7.57 19.62 19.15
CA ALA A 21 6.44 19.01 18.45
C ALA A 21 6.17 17.67 19.13
N GLU A 22 4.99 17.54 19.71
CA GLU A 22 4.55 16.29 20.34
C GLU A 22 4.50 15.22 19.26
N ALA A 23 5.11 14.07 19.54
CA ALA A 23 5.14 12.95 18.61
C ALA A 23 3.78 12.26 18.66
N ASP A 24 2.97 12.43 17.60
CA ASP A 24 1.66 11.79 17.47
C ASP A 24 1.77 10.44 16.77
N GLU A 25 0.83 9.54 17.08
CA GLU A 25 0.65 8.29 16.35
C GLU A 25 -0.42 8.44 15.26
N VAL A 26 -0.24 7.77 14.12
CA VAL A 26 -1.24 7.68 13.06
C VAL A 26 -1.65 6.24 12.79
N GLN A 27 -2.96 5.97 12.84
CA GLN A 27 -3.57 4.68 12.55
C GLN A 27 -3.76 4.52 11.03
N VAL A 28 -3.01 3.60 10.41
CA VAL A 28 -2.96 3.44 8.96
C VAL A 28 -3.59 2.14 8.51
N ALA A 29 -4.63 2.21 7.67
CA ALA A 29 -5.16 1.07 6.93
C ALA A 29 -4.44 0.97 5.57
N VAL A 30 -3.65 -0.06 5.33
CA VAL A 30 -2.88 -0.24 4.09
C VAL A 30 -3.27 -1.50 3.33
N ALA A 31 -3.47 -1.39 2.03
CA ALA A 31 -3.62 -2.55 1.16
C ALA A 31 -2.37 -3.42 1.16
N ALA A 32 -2.55 -4.73 1.27
CA ALA A 32 -1.49 -5.71 1.53
C ALA A 32 -0.31 -5.68 0.54
N ASN A 33 -0.57 -5.29 -0.72
CA ASN A 33 0.50 -5.12 -1.73
C ASN A 33 1.47 -3.99 -1.41
N PHE A 34 1.06 -3.00 -0.60
CA PHE A 34 1.87 -1.83 -0.27
C PHE A 34 2.48 -1.90 1.13
N LEU A 35 2.27 -2.99 1.87
CA LEU A 35 2.76 -3.13 3.25
C LEU A 35 4.29 -2.95 3.36
N ALA A 36 5.07 -3.70 2.59
CA ALA A 36 6.54 -3.62 2.65
C ALA A 36 7.09 -2.24 2.24
N PRO A 37 6.66 -1.62 1.12
CA PRO A 37 7.01 -0.24 0.81
C PRO A 37 6.63 0.75 1.92
N LEU A 38 5.41 0.63 2.48
CA LEU A 38 4.96 1.53 3.55
C LEU A 38 5.81 1.39 4.81
N GLN A 39 6.18 0.19 5.20
CA GLN A 39 7.06 -0.03 6.36
C GLN A 39 8.44 0.62 6.19
N GLU A 40 8.98 0.66 4.97
CA GLU A 40 10.24 1.36 4.67
C GLU A 40 10.05 2.88 4.66
N ILE A 41 8.94 3.36 4.09
CA ILE A 41 8.56 4.78 4.12
C ILE A 41 8.32 5.25 5.55
N ALA A 42 7.60 4.47 6.35
CA ALA A 42 7.29 4.75 7.76
C ALA A 42 8.56 4.97 8.59
N LYS A 43 9.56 4.11 8.44
CA LYS A 43 10.86 4.28 9.13
C LYS A 43 11.53 5.62 8.80
N SER A 44 11.47 6.05 7.54
CA SER A 44 12.03 7.34 7.13
C SER A 44 11.19 8.51 7.66
N PHE A 45 9.86 8.37 7.59
CA PHE A 45 8.89 9.33 8.11
C PHE A 45 9.06 9.55 9.62
N GLU A 46 9.09 8.45 10.39
CA GLU A 46 9.29 8.48 11.86
C GLU A 46 10.61 9.13 12.26
N LYS A 47 11.70 8.81 11.51
CA LYS A 47 13.01 9.41 11.76
C LYS A 47 13.04 10.92 11.52
N GLU A 48 12.27 11.41 10.53
CA GLU A 48 12.32 12.81 10.10
C GLU A 48 11.33 13.70 10.86
N THR A 49 10.19 13.14 11.27
CA THR A 49 9.10 13.91 11.88
C THR A 49 8.93 13.65 13.38
N GLY A 50 9.41 12.50 13.86
CA GLY A 50 9.14 12.01 15.22
C GLY A 50 7.77 11.33 15.36
N HIS A 51 6.84 11.51 14.43
CA HIS A 51 5.53 10.84 14.45
C HIS A 51 5.67 9.35 14.23
N GLN A 52 4.77 8.54 14.82
CA GLN A 52 4.77 7.09 14.69
C GLN A 52 3.61 6.60 13.81
N THR A 53 3.78 5.42 13.19
CA THR A 53 2.74 4.80 12.36
C THR A 53 2.30 3.46 12.93
N LEU A 54 1.00 3.28 13.13
CA LEU A 54 0.39 2.02 13.51
C LEU A 54 -0.29 1.39 12.29
N ILE A 55 0.39 0.43 11.66
CA ILE A 55 0.02 -0.09 10.34
C ILE A 55 -0.82 -1.36 10.47
N THR A 56 -2.05 -1.33 9.97
CA THR A 56 -2.92 -2.50 9.77
C THR A 56 -3.06 -2.79 8.29
N SER A 57 -2.76 -4.03 7.89
CA SER A 57 -2.76 -4.47 6.49
C SER A 57 -3.88 -5.45 6.20
N GLY A 58 -4.50 -5.31 5.01
CA GLY A 58 -5.58 -6.21 4.56
C GLY A 58 -5.93 -6.05 3.09
N ALA A 59 -6.97 -6.73 2.64
CA ALA A 59 -7.56 -6.44 1.34
C ALA A 59 -8.29 -5.08 1.37
N THR A 60 -8.21 -4.33 0.29
CA THR A 60 -8.84 -2.99 0.17
C THR A 60 -10.32 -3.00 0.58
N GLY A 61 -11.10 -3.98 0.12
CA GLY A 61 -12.52 -4.09 0.47
C GLY A 61 -12.79 -4.48 1.92
N GLN A 62 -11.90 -5.28 2.54
CA GLN A 62 -12.01 -5.61 3.97
C GLN A 62 -11.72 -4.38 4.84
N LEU A 63 -10.66 -3.62 4.51
CA LEU A 63 -10.34 -2.36 5.19
C LEU A 63 -11.47 -1.34 5.05
N PHE A 64 -12.06 -1.21 3.85
CA PHE A 64 -13.23 -0.37 3.63
C PHE A 64 -14.38 -0.76 4.56
N THR A 65 -14.69 -2.04 4.68
CA THR A 65 -15.75 -2.54 5.58
C THR A 65 -15.43 -2.21 7.04
N GLN A 66 -14.18 -2.38 7.49
CA GLN A 66 -13.76 -2.02 8.84
C GLN A 66 -13.93 -0.52 9.12
N ILE A 67 -13.55 0.34 8.16
CA ILE A 67 -13.74 1.80 8.27
C ILE A 67 -15.23 2.15 8.39
N GLN A 68 -16.10 1.53 7.57
CA GLN A 68 -17.55 1.73 7.65
C GLN A 68 -18.14 1.32 9.02
N HIS A 69 -17.55 0.32 9.67
CA HIS A 69 -17.97 -0.13 11.01
C HIS A 69 -17.21 0.59 12.15
N GLY A 70 -16.54 1.69 11.85
CA GLY A 70 -15.97 2.56 12.86
C GLY A 70 -14.59 2.17 13.36
N ALA A 71 -13.83 1.36 12.62
CA ALA A 71 -12.40 1.12 12.94
C ALA A 71 -11.63 2.44 13.10
N PRO A 72 -10.61 2.50 13.98
CA PRO A 72 -9.96 3.75 14.37
C PRO A 72 -8.91 4.24 13.36
N PHE A 73 -9.04 3.87 12.10
CA PHE A 73 -8.10 4.30 11.07
C PHE A 73 -8.25 5.79 10.75
N GLU A 74 -7.13 6.44 10.50
CA GLU A 74 -6.99 7.86 10.20
C GLU A 74 -6.54 8.12 8.77
N VAL A 75 -5.77 7.17 8.20
CA VAL A 75 -5.32 7.19 6.80
C VAL A 75 -5.65 5.87 6.14
N MET A 76 -6.19 5.90 4.91
CA MET A 76 -6.30 4.72 4.07
C MET A 76 -5.37 4.83 2.87
N ILE A 77 -4.53 3.80 2.67
CA ILE A 77 -3.64 3.62 1.51
C ILE A 77 -4.15 2.40 0.74
N SER A 78 -4.95 2.66 -0.30
CA SER A 78 -5.73 1.69 -1.04
C SER A 78 -4.95 1.10 -2.23
N ALA A 79 -5.32 -0.09 -2.67
CA ALA A 79 -4.84 -0.68 -3.93
C ALA A 79 -5.72 -0.33 -5.15
N ASP A 80 -6.71 0.53 -4.99
CA ASP A 80 -7.52 1.11 -6.05
C ASP A 80 -7.88 2.57 -5.77
N ALA A 81 -8.42 3.27 -6.78
CA ALA A 81 -8.95 4.62 -6.64
C ALA A 81 -10.45 4.65 -6.30
N LYS A 82 -11.15 3.52 -6.48
CA LYS A 82 -12.62 3.46 -6.30
C LYS A 82 -13.00 3.46 -4.83
N THR A 83 -12.23 2.78 -4.00
CA THR A 83 -12.52 2.65 -2.57
C THR A 83 -12.35 3.95 -1.81
N PRO A 84 -11.25 4.72 -1.94
CA PRO A 84 -11.15 6.08 -1.40
C PRO A 84 -12.30 6.98 -1.86
N LYS A 85 -12.67 6.95 -3.14
CA LYS A 85 -13.81 7.71 -3.67
C LYS A 85 -15.15 7.34 -3.02
N LYS A 86 -15.35 6.04 -2.69
CA LYS A 86 -16.54 5.59 -1.93
C LYS A 86 -16.53 6.10 -0.50
N LEU A 87 -15.36 6.12 0.16
CA LEU A 87 -15.23 6.67 1.51
C LEU A 87 -15.57 8.16 1.54
N VAL A 88 -15.09 8.94 0.57
CA VAL A 88 -15.46 10.35 0.42
C VAL A 88 -16.96 10.51 0.21
N LYS A 89 -17.57 9.72 -0.69
CA LYS A 89 -19.03 9.77 -0.94
C LYS A 89 -19.86 9.42 0.31
N ASN A 90 -19.33 8.58 1.18
CA ASN A 90 -19.98 8.15 2.43
C ASN A 90 -19.63 9.07 3.62
N GLU A 91 -18.97 10.22 3.37
CA GLU A 91 -18.54 11.19 4.38
C GLU A 91 -17.59 10.61 5.46
N LEU A 92 -16.88 9.52 5.11
CA LEU A 92 -15.90 8.85 5.96
C LEU A 92 -14.45 9.30 5.68
N ALA A 93 -14.23 10.09 4.61
CA ALA A 93 -12.93 10.63 4.21
C ALA A 93 -13.06 12.05 3.66
N LEU A 94 -11.96 12.81 3.68
CA LEU A 94 -11.89 14.17 3.19
C LEU A 94 -11.61 14.20 1.68
N ALA A 95 -12.50 14.81 0.90
CA ALA A 95 -12.43 14.80 -0.57
C ALA A 95 -11.12 15.38 -1.11
N ASP A 96 -10.66 16.50 -0.54
CA ASP A 96 -9.48 17.22 -1.01
C ASP A 96 -8.16 16.52 -0.67
N SER A 97 -8.22 15.45 0.14
CA SER A 97 -7.05 14.67 0.55
C SER A 97 -6.75 13.48 -0.36
N GLN A 98 -7.70 13.06 -1.21
CA GLN A 98 -7.53 11.90 -2.09
C GLN A 98 -6.54 12.20 -3.21
N PHE A 99 -5.56 11.33 -3.42
CA PHE A 99 -4.64 11.39 -4.55
C PHE A 99 -4.10 10.01 -4.92
N THR A 100 -3.73 9.84 -6.19
CA THR A 100 -3.04 8.64 -6.66
C THR A 100 -1.57 8.73 -6.26
N TYR A 101 -1.09 7.76 -5.46
CA TYR A 101 0.30 7.70 -5.02
C TYR A 101 1.17 6.79 -5.88
N ALA A 102 0.58 5.79 -6.55
CA ALA A 102 1.30 4.86 -7.40
C ALA A 102 0.38 4.08 -8.36
N ARG A 103 0.98 3.46 -9.37
CA ARG A 103 0.35 2.42 -10.19
C ARG A 103 1.06 1.10 -9.99
N GLY A 104 0.31 0.06 -9.61
CA GLY A 104 0.81 -1.29 -9.39
C GLY A 104 0.87 -2.13 -10.66
N LYS A 105 1.62 -3.25 -10.60
CA LYS A 105 1.71 -4.24 -11.67
C LYS A 105 1.36 -5.62 -11.15
N LEU A 106 0.59 -6.37 -11.93
CA LEU A 106 0.27 -7.78 -11.69
C LEU A 106 1.37 -8.67 -12.27
N VAL A 107 1.71 -9.73 -11.55
CA VAL A 107 2.73 -10.70 -11.95
C VAL A 107 2.23 -12.11 -11.67
N LEU A 108 2.39 -13.03 -12.62
CA LEU A 108 2.35 -14.47 -12.35
C LEU A 108 3.72 -14.89 -11.83
N TRP A 109 3.75 -15.62 -10.73
CA TRP A 109 4.99 -15.94 -10.02
C TRP A 109 5.01 -17.37 -9.49
N SER A 110 6.21 -17.95 -9.43
CA SER A 110 6.53 -19.20 -8.73
C SER A 110 7.81 -19.04 -7.93
N VAL A 111 7.93 -19.75 -6.80
CA VAL A 111 9.20 -19.84 -6.06
C VAL A 111 10.25 -20.63 -6.83
N ASP A 112 9.83 -21.52 -7.73
CA ASP A 112 10.71 -22.30 -8.59
C ASP A 112 11.16 -21.45 -9.80
N PRO A 113 12.48 -21.31 -10.02
CA PRO A 113 13.02 -20.49 -11.13
C PRO A 113 12.72 -21.06 -12.52
N ALA A 114 12.26 -22.31 -12.65
CA ALA A 114 12.03 -22.99 -13.93
C ALA A 114 10.56 -23.06 -14.36
N VAL A 115 9.60 -22.61 -13.51
CA VAL A 115 8.16 -22.85 -13.75
C VAL A 115 7.52 -21.76 -14.61
N VAL A 116 7.80 -20.49 -14.34
CA VAL A 116 7.17 -19.35 -15.05
C VAL A 116 8.15 -18.74 -16.02
N ASP A 117 7.84 -18.82 -17.31
CA ASP A 117 8.61 -18.15 -18.37
C ASP A 117 8.13 -16.69 -18.59
N ALA A 118 8.84 -15.96 -19.44
CA ALA A 118 8.54 -14.57 -19.75
C ALA A 118 7.21 -14.34 -20.50
N SER A 119 6.52 -15.40 -20.92
CA SER A 119 5.25 -15.35 -21.64
C SER A 119 4.04 -15.81 -20.82
N GLY A 120 4.27 -16.40 -19.64
CA GLY A 120 3.22 -17.00 -18.81
C GLY A 120 2.62 -18.27 -19.43
N ALA A 121 3.33 -18.95 -20.32
CA ALA A 121 2.86 -20.14 -21.03
C ALA A 121 2.46 -21.29 -20.08
N VAL A 122 3.00 -21.30 -18.86
CA VAL A 122 2.63 -22.26 -17.81
C VAL A 122 1.11 -22.30 -17.55
N LEU A 123 0.38 -21.18 -17.70
CA LEU A 123 -1.07 -21.12 -17.50
C LEU A 123 -1.85 -22.05 -18.45
N LYS A 124 -1.27 -22.42 -19.60
CA LYS A 124 -1.86 -23.32 -20.62
C LYS A 124 -1.33 -24.76 -20.50
N SER A 125 -0.64 -25.08 -19.40
CA SER A 125 -0.01 -26.38 -19.19
C SER A 125 -0.61 -27.10 -17.99
N ASP A 126 -0.30 -28.39 -17.86
CA ASP A 126 -0.65 -29.22 -16.69
C ASP A 126 0.47 -29.27 -15.64
N LYS A 127 1.43 -28.32 -15.71
CA LYS A 127 2.59 -28.28 -14.78
C LYS A 127 2.25 -27.80 -13.37
N PHE A 128 1.01 -27.40 -13.10
CA PHE A 128 0.56 -26.96 -11.77
C PHE A 128 -0.84 -27.50 -11.46
N LYS A 129 -1.12 -27.73 -10.20
CA LYS A 129 -2.41 -28.13 -9.67
C LYS A 129 -3.19 -26.95 -9.10
N HIS A 130 -2.47 -25.99 -8.49
CA HIS A 130 -3.06 -24.84 -7.80
C HIS A 130 -2.49 -23.54 -8.34
N LEU A 131 -3.39 -22.59 -8.60
CA LEU A 131 -3.09 -21.21 -8.99
C LEU A 131 -3.64 -20.29 -7.90
N ALA A 132 -2.75 -19.67 -7.12
CA ALA A 132 -3.15 -18.74 -6.08
C ALA A 132 -3.57 -17.39 -6.66
N ILE A 133 -4.68 -16.85 -6.18
CA ILE A 133 -5.15 -15.48 -6.46
C ILE A 133 -5.62 -14.83 -5.15
N ALA A 134 -5.60 -13.52 -5.07
CA ALA A 134 -6.33 -12.81 -4.03
C ALA A 134 -7.84 -12.86 -4.33
N ASN A 135 -8.69 -12.80 -3.29
CA ASN A 135 -10.14 -12.80 -3.48
C ASN A 135 -10.57 -11.61 -4.38
N PRO A 136 -11.13 -11.87 -5.57
CA PRO A 136 -11.46 -10.82 -6.54
C PRO A 136 -12.60 -9.90 -6.09
N LYS A 137 -13.39 -10.30 -5.09
CA LYS A 137 -14.48 -9.48 -4.54
C LYS A 137 -13.96 -8.34 -3.64
N THR A 138 -12.80 -8.52 -3.02
CA THR A 138 -12.28 -7.61 -2.00
C THR A 138 -10.88 -7.05 -2.32
N ALA A 139 -10.13 -7.67 -3.24
CA ALA A 139 -8.76 -7.32 -3.55
C ALA A 139 -8.61 -6.92 -5.03
N PRO A 140 -8.16 -5.68 -5.34
CA PRO A 140 -7.96 -5.20 -6.72
C PRO A 140 -7.03 -6.08 -7.56
N TYR A 141 -5.99 -6.65 -6.96
CA TYR A 141 -5.10 -7.59 -7.64
C TYR A 141 -5.79 -8.94 -7.96
N GLY A 142 -6.76 -9.36 -7.16
CA GLY A 142 -7.60 -10.52 -7.47
C GLY A 142 -8.51 -10.25 -8.65
N THR A 143 -9.11 -9.06 -8.71
CA THR A 143 -9.89 -8.61 -9.88
C THR A 143 -9.02 -8.61 -11.14
N ALA A 144 -7.81 -8.02 -11.07
CA ALA A 144 -6.86 -7.98 -12.19
C ALA A 144 -6.42 -9.39 -12.65
N ALA A 145 -6.24 -10.34 -11.71
CA ALA A 145 -5.94 -11.74 -12.04
C ALA A 145 -7.09 -12.38 -12.83
N MET A 146 -8.34 -12.19 -12.39
CA MET A 146 -9.51 -12.73 -13.10
C MET A 146 -9.70 -12.08 -14.48
N GLU A 147 -9.51 -10.76 -14.61
CA GLU A 147 -9.53 -10.07 -15.91
C GLU A 147 -8.46 -10.62 -16.86
N THR A 148 -7.27 -10.92 -16.35
CA THR A 148 -6.18 -11.53 -17.13
C THR A 148 -6.58 -12.92 -17.62
N LEU A 149 -7.12 -13.77 -16.75
CA LEU A 149 -7.56 -15.12 -17.12
C LEU A 149 -8.71 -15.07 -18.14
N ASP A 150 -9.63 -14.13 -17.98
CA ASP A 150 -10.76 -13.94 -18.90
C ASP A 150 -10.29 -13.53 -20.29
N LYS A 151 -9.44 -12.52 -20.40
CA LYS A 151 -8.86 -12.08 -21.67
C LYS A 151 -8.00 -13.15 -22.37
N LEU A 152 -7.38 -14.04 -21.60
CA LEU A 152 -6.64 -15.19 -22.13
C LEU A 152 -7.55 -16.36 -22.51
N GLY A 153 -8.86 -16.31 -22.19
CA GLY A 153 -9.82 -17.41 -22.40
C GLY A 153 -9.60 -18.59 -21.47
N LEU A 154 -8.96 -18.39 -20.31
CA LEU A 154 -8.54 -19.46 -19.39
C LEU A 154 -9.41 -19.58 -18.14
N THR A 155 -10.37 -18.69 -17.93
CA THR A 155 -11.20 -18.65 -16.71
C THR A 155 -11.91 -19.99 -16.45
N ALA A 156 -12.55 -20.58 -17.46
CA ALA A 156 -13.28 -21.82 -17.32
C ALA A 156 -12.37 -23.02 -17.04
N SER A 157 -11.25 -23.13 -17.78
CA SER A 157 -10.31 -24.27 -17.67
C SER A 157 -9.51 -24.27 -16.38
N LEU A 158 -9.24 -23.10 -15.80
CA LEU A 158 -8.47 -22.97 -14.56
C LEU A 158 -9.31 -22.82 -13.31
N LYS A 159 -10.65 -22.72 -13.43
CA LYS A 159 -11.56 -22.51 -12.30
C LYS A 159 -11.34 -23.50 -11.14
N SER A 160 -11.17 -24.79 -11.45
CA SER A 160 -10.96 -25.84 -10.46
C SER A 160 -9.57 -25.83 -9.83
N LYS A 161 -8.61 -25.11 -10.43
CA LYS A 161 -7.23 -24.95 -9.92
C LYS A 161 -7.06 -23.70 -9.06
N LEU A 162 -8.06 -22.79 -9.02
CA LEU A 162 -7.94 -21.54 -8.26
C LEU A 162 -7.98 -21.79 -6.76
N VAL A 163 -7.02 -21.15 -6.04
CA VAL A 163 -6.98 -21.08 -4.59
C VAL A 163 -7.02 -19.60 -4.20
N GLU A 164 -8.08 -19.20 -3.49
CA GLU A 164 -8.30 -17.80 -3.13
C GLU A 164 -7.73 -17.50 -1.75
N GLY A 165 -6.79 -16.53 -1.69
CA GLY A 165 -6.36 -15.90 -0.45
C GLY A 165 -7.24 -14.70 -0.12
N GLU A 166 -7.42 -14.38 1.15
CA GLU A 166 -8.20 -13.23 1.62
C GLU A 166 -7.69 -11.91 1.04
N ASN A 167 -6.38 -11.81 0.81
CA ASN A 167 -5.69 -10.67 0.22
C ASN A 167 -4.48 -11.13 -0.59
N ILE A 168 -3.77 -10.19 -1.23
CA ILE A 168 -2.64 -10.51 -2.12
C ILE A 168 -1.42 -11.05 -1.37
N SER A 169 -1.28 -10.76 -0.07
CA SER A 169 -0.19 -11.33 0.75
C SER A 169 -0.44 -12.80 1.05
N GLN A 170 -1.69 -13.21 1.30
CA GLN A 170 -2.02 -14.61 1.49
C GLN A 170 -1.90 -15.40 0.17
N ALA A 171 -2.28 -14.82 -0.97
CA ALA A 171 -2.05 -15.43 -2.28
C ALA A 171 -0.55 -15.71 -2.50
N LYS A 172 0.31 -14.74 -2.20
CA LYS A 172 1.77 -14.94 -2.23
C LYS A 172 2.22 -16.03 -1.27
N GLN A 173 1.69 -16.03 -0.04
CA GLN A 173 2.02 -17.02 0.99
C GLN A 173 1.71 -18.45 0.53
N PHE A 174 0.60 -18.68 -0.18
CA PHE A 174 0.30 -20.01 -0.74
C PHE A 174 1.39 -20.49 -1.69
N VAL A 175 1.96 -19.59 -2.49
CA VAL A 175 3.08 -19.94 -3.37
C VAL A 175 4.38 -20.13 -2.58
N ASP A 176 4.67 -19.26 -1.62
CA ASP A 176 5.87 -19.35 -0.76
C ASP A 176 5.95 -20.68 0.00
N THR A 177 4.81 -21.20 0.42
CA THR A 177 4.70 -22.43 1.23
C THR A 177 4.45 -23.69 0.42
N GLY A 178 4.34 -23.57 -0.91
CA GLY A 178 4.07 -24.71 -1.80
C GLY A 178 2.61 -25.22 -1.79
N ASN A 179 1.68 -24.46 -1.18
CA ASN A 179 0.24 -24.74 -1.27
C ASN A 179 -0.34 -24.40 -2.64
N ALA A 180 0.40 -23.62 -3.43
CA ALA A 180 0.17 -23.42 -4.85
C ALA A 180 1.53 -23.38 -5.56
N GLU A 181 1.61 -23.96 -6.75
CA GLU A 181 2.86 -23.96 -7.54
C GLU A 181 3.10 -22.61 -8.21
N VAL A 182 2.01 -21.91 -8.54
CA VAL A 182 2.02 -20.59 -9.19
C VAL A 182 0.96 -19.69 -8.56
N GLY A 183 1.13 -18.39 -8.68
CA GLY A 183 0.13 -17.44 -8.19
C GLY A 183 0.25 -16.07 -8.83
N PHE A 184 -0.89 -15.38 -8.96
CA PHE A 184 -0.89 -13.97 -9.27
C PHE A 184 -0.60 -13.16 -8.02
N VAL A 185 0.45 -12.34 -8.07
CA VAL A 185 0.94 -11.51 -6.96
C VAL A 185 1.17 -10.07 -7.44
N ALA A 186 1.36 -9.15 -6.51
CA ALA A 186 1.81 -7.79 -6.85
C ALA A 186 3.33 -7.80 -7.12
N LEU A 187 3.78 -7.07 -8.14
CA LEU A 187 5.21 -6.94 -8.42
C LEU A 187 5.98 -6.50 -7.19
N SER A 188 5.45 -5.57 -6.41
CA SER A 188 6.05 -5.05 -5.18
C SER A 188 6.37 -6.09 -4.11
N GLN A 189 5.75 -7.27 -4.17
CA GLN A 189 5.99 -8.33 -3.20
C GLN A 189 7.18 -9.23 -3.53
N ILE A 190 7.67 -9.17 -4.77
CA ILE A 190 8.73 -10.05 -5.29
C ILE A 190 9.84 -9.30 -6.02
N TYR A 191 9.80 -7.97 -6.01
CA TYR A 191 10.74 -7.12 -6.76
C TYR A 191 11.39 -6.10 -5.82
N LYS A 192 12.69 -5.96 -5.95
CA LYS A 192 13.45 -4.94 -5.25
C LYS A 192 14.66 -4.51 -6.09
N ASN A 193 14.89 -3.20 -6.18
CA ASN A 193 16.06 -2.61 -6.83
C ASN A 193 16.34 -3.15 -8.25
N GLY A 194 15.31 -3.20 -9.09
CA GLY A 194 15.47 -3.55 -10.52
C GLY A 194 15.35 -5.03 -10.85
N LYS A 195 15.12 -5.94 -9.88
CA LYS A 195 15.11 -7.38 -10.14
C LYS A 195 14.08 -8.14 -9.29
N ILE A 196 13.62 -9.27 -9.81
CA ILE A 196 12.87 -10.27 -9.06
C ILE A 196 13.78 -10.87 -7.99
N THR A 197 13.31 -10.93 -6.75
CA THR A 197 14.12 -11.34 -5.59
C THR A 197 14.27 -12.85 -5.46
N LYS A 198 13.28 -13.63 -5.98
CA LYS A 198 13.26 -15.10 -5.88
C LYS A 198 12.35 -15.70 -6.95
N GLY A 199 12.70 -16.89 -7.43
CA GLY A 199 11.85 -17.70 -8.33
C GLY A 199 11.82 -17.19 -9.76
N SER A 200 10.71 -17.47 -10.44
CA SER A 200 10.44 -17.09 -11.82
C SER A 200 9.14 -16.31 -11.93
N ALA A 201 9.05 -15.38 -12.88
CA ALA A 201 7.92 -14.48 -12.97
C ALA A 201 7.63 -14.03 -14.41
N TRP A 202 6.35 -13.85 -14.69
CA TRP A 202 5.84 -13.17 -15.87
C TRP A 202 5.13 -11.90 -15.45
N VAL A 203 5.69 -10.75 -15.80
CA VAL A 203 5.00 -9.45 -15.61
C VAL A 203 3.86 -9.40 -16.62
N VAL A 204 2.64 -9.41 -16.11
CA VAL A 204 1.43 -9.44 -16.96
C VAL A 204 1.34 -8.17 -17.79
N PRO A 205 1.17 -8.26 -19.12
CA PRO A 205 0.97 -7.10 -19.99
C PRO A 205 -0.24 -6.26 -19.55
N LEU A 206 -0.08 -4.94 -19.65
CA LEU A 206 -1.07 -3.97 -19.15
C LEU A 206 -2.40 -3.97 -19.92
N ASP A 207 -2.44 -4.56 -21.11
CA ASP A 207 -3.64 -4.75 -21.92
C ASP A 207 -4.51 -5.93 -21.45
N LEU A 208 -3.97 -6.80 -20.59
CA LEU A 208 -4.69 -7.96 -20.04
C LEU A 208 -5.51 -7.66 -18.76
N TYR A 209 -5.39 -6.49 -18.17
CA TYR A 209 -6.18 -6.07 -17.00
C TYR A 209 -6.30 -4.54 -16.94
N ALA A 210 -7.29 -4.06 -16.20
CA ALA A 210 -7.46 -2.62 -15.98
C ALA A 210 -6.29 -2.05 -15.15
N PRO A 211 -5.79 -0.84 -15.46
CA PRO A 211 -4.70 -0.22 -14.70
C PRO A 211 -5.00 -0.15 -13.21
N ILE A 212 -4.05 -0.58 -12.36
CA ILE A 212 -4.19 -0.60 -10.91
C ILE A 212 -3.67 0.73 -10.35
N TYR A 213 -4.44 1.82 -10.53
CA TYR A 213 -4.19 3.10 -9.87
C TYR A 213 -4.53 2.98 -8.39
N GLN A 214 -3.62 3.41 -7.53
CA GLN A 214 -3.70 3.25 -6.09
C GLN A 214 -3.74 4.62 -5.42
N ASP A 215 -4.82 4.87 -4.67
CA ASP A 215 -5.04 6.15 -4.03
C ASP A 215 -4.87 6.08 -2.51
N ALA A 216 -4.39 7.17 -1.94
CA ALA A 216 -4.40 7.42 -0.50
C ALA A 216 -5.43 8.51 -0.18
N VAL A 217 -5.98 8.46 1.04
CA VAL A 217 -6.97 9.44 1.51
C VAL A 217 -6.88 9.60 3.03
N LEU A 218 -7.12 10.83 3.52
CA LEU A 218 -7.32 11.14 4.93
C LEU A 218 -8.74 10.76 5.33
N LEU A 219 -8.87 9.90 6.33
CA LEU A 219 -10.16 9.55 6.89
C LEU A 219 -10.66 10.65 7.84
N LYS A 220 -11.97 10.73 8.01
CA LYS A 220 -12.60 11.74 8.88
C LYS A 220 -12.08 11.68 10.32
N LYS A 221 -11.71 10.49 10.80
CA LYS A 221 -11.12 10.31 12.14
C LYS A 221 -9.72 10.90 12.31
N GLY A 222 -8.99 11.08 11.21
CA GLY A 222 -7.65 11.69 11.22
C GLY A 222 -7.63 13.18 10.87
N GLU A 223 -8.80 13.83 10.72
CA GLU A 223 -8.90 15.23 10.28
C GLU A 223 -8.08 16.18 11.17
N ASP A 224 -8.13 15.97 12.48
CA ASP A 224 -7.42 16.80 13.47
C ASP A 224 -6.05 16.24 13.89
N ASN A 225 -5.61 15.09 13.30
CA ASN A 225 -4.32 14.50 13.61
C ASN A 225 -3.22 15.03 12.66
N PRO A 226 -2.26 15.84 13.16
CA PRO A 226 -1.18 16.38 12.34
C PRO A 226 -0.28 15.29 11.75
N ALA A 227 -0.07 14.16 12.45
CA ALA A 227 0.71 13.02 11.95
C ALA A 227 0.05 12.37 10.73
N ALA A 228 -1.30 12.28 10.70
CA ALA A 228 -2.03 11.74 9.56
C ALA A 228 -1.87 12.61 8.30
N THR A 229 -2.00 13.92 8.46
CA THR A 229 -1.76 14.91 7.37
C THR A 229 -0.30 14.89 6.92
N ALA A 230 0.66 14.84 7.86
CA ALA A 230 2.08 14.77 7.57
C ALA A 230 2.44 13.50 6.78
N LEU A 231 1.89 12.32 7.15
CA LEU A 231 2.13 11.07 6.44
C LEU A 231 1.62 11.13 4.99
N LEU A 232 0.41 11.67 4.75
CA LEU A 232 -0.11 11.82 3.39
C LEU A 232 0.74 12.76 2.53
N ASN A 233 1.26 13.84 3.10
CA ASN A 233 2.20 14.73 2.42
C ASN A 233 3.54 14.03 2.16
N TYR A 234 4.05 13.26 3.12
CA TYR A 234 5.28 12.49 2.97
C TYR A 234 5.20 11.46 1.83
N LEU A 235 4.03 10.82 1.62
CA LEU A 235 3.82 9.92 0.47
C LEU A 235 3.99 10.60 -0.89
N LYS A 236 3.84 11.94 -0.96
CA LYS A 236 4.05 12.72 -2.19
C LYS A 236 5.51 13.14 -2.39
N ASP A 237 6.35 13.00 -1.37
CA ASP A 237 7.74 13.42 -1.40
C ASP A 237 8.61 12.52 -2.28
N ASN A 238 9.69 13.10 -2.80
CA ASN A 238 10.67 12.38 -3.63
C ASN A 238 11.31 11.19 -2.90
N LYS A 239 11.45 11.24 -1.58
CA LYS A 239 12.00 10.13 -0.77
C LYS A 239 11.05 8.93 -0.78
N ALA A 240 9.76 9.16 -0.50
CA ALA A 240 8.75 8.10 -0.59
C ALA A 240 8.63 7.54 -2.01
N LYS A 241 8.63 8.41 -3.02
CA LYS A 241 8.62 8.02 -4.44
C LYS A 241 9.83 7.17 -4.82
N ALA A 242 11.03 7.54 -4.34
CA ALA A 242 12.25 6.76 -4.57
C ALA A 242 12.12 5.35 -3.96
N ILE A 243 11.61 5.23 -2.73
CA ILE A 243 11.33 3.94 -2.10
C ILE A 243 10.34 3.14 -2.95
N MET A 244 9.19 3.70 -3.33
CA MET A 244 8.17 3.04 -4.16
C MET A 244 8.77 2.52 -5.48
N THR A 245 9.65 3.30 -6.12
CA THR A 245 10.35 2.90 -7.36
C THR A 245 11.21 1.66 -7.14
N THR A 246 11.87 1.50 -5.99
CA THR A 246 12.66 0.30 -5.69
C THR A 246 11.82 -0.97 -5.62
N TYR A 247 10.51 -0.85 -5.36
CA TYR A 247 9.53 -1.95 -5.35
C TYR A 247 8.78 -2.12 -6.69
N GLY A 248 9.19 -1.38 -7.74
CA GLY A 248 8.64 -1.51 -9.09
C GLY A 248 7.31 -0.78 -9.33
N TYR A 249 6.91 0.13 -8.45
CA TYR A 249 5.78 1.02 -8.68
C TYR A 249 6.10 2.06 -9.75
N ILE A 250 5.07 2.44 -10.52
CA ILE A 250 5.11 3.55 -11.46
C ILE A 250 4.46 4.76 -10.74
N GLN A 251 5.10 5.90 -10.86
CA GLN A 251 4.60 7.20 -10.37
C GLN A 251 3.75 7.89 -11.42
#